data_5057a213805a77a5eef1c454abfb9d29
#
_entry.id   5057a213805a77a5eef1c454abfb9d29
#
_cell.length_a   1.000
_cell.length_b   1.000
_cell.length_c   1.000
_cell.angle_alpha   90.00
_cell.angle_beta   90.00
_cell.angle_gamma   90.00
#
_symmetry.space_group_name_H-M   'P 1'
#
loop_
_entity.id
_entity.type
_entity.pdbx_description
1 polymer ?
#
loop_
_entity_poly.entity_id
_entity_poly.type
_entity_poly.pdbx_seq_one_letter_code
_entity_poly.pdbx_strand_id
1 'polypeptide(L)'
;VASLLYQAKGGVPDQIKKEVFEHYMDKVQSLVAIDRDFFRDMYYGYVLIRCLQTLGAYGFRGLYERREHFLTSIPFAINQIEQILGMIKLPVKLPELFRCLELLVESEEFEGFDKKKYTDSPLTVKISSFSYKKTGYPADTTDNGGGFVFDCRFIENPGRYEEYKKLTGRDKPVIEFLKSNGEMDAFLQNVFGMVDKAVENYLERNFESLMVNFGCTGGQHRSVYAADQLARHLKDKYGVKIELTHIEQEKKNWEN
;
A
#
# COMPACT_ATOMS: atom_id res chain seq x y z
N VAL A 1 -24.15 3.96 8.07
CA VAL A 1 -23.69 4.02 6.66
C VAL A 1 -22.54 5.01 6.53
N ALA A 2 -22.69 6.31 6.89
CA ALA A 2 -21.64 7.31 6.78
C ALA A 2 -20.29 6.86 7.37
N SER A 3 -20.29 6.39 8.63
CA SER A 3 -19.06 5.93 9.30
C SER A 3 -18.39 4.72 8.66
N LEU A 4 -19.15 3.89 7.96
CA LEU A 4 -18.61 2.72 7.25
C LEU A 4 -17.99 3.11 5.91
N LEU A 5 -18.68 3.95 5.14
CA LEU A 5 -18.26 4.31 3.78
C LEU A 5 -17.13 5.35 3.75
N TYR A 6 -17.03 6.17 4.81
CA TYR A 6 -16.04 7.26 4.90
C TYR A 6 -14.98 6.97 6.00
N GLN A 7 -14.39 5.78 5.95
CA GLN A 7 -13.19 5.48 6.71
C GLN A 7 -11.97 5.95 5.91
N ALA A 8 -11.10 6.77 6.52
CA ALA A 8 -10.00 7.42 5.80
C ALA A 8 -9.10 6.44 5.02
N LYS A 9 -8.76 5.31 5.62
CA LYS A 9 -7.97 4.24 4.96
C LYS A 9 -8.81 3.13 4.32
N GLY A 10 -10.13 3.28 4.27
CA GLY A 10 -11.03 2.23 3.79
C GLY A 10 -11.00 2.02 2.27
N GLY A 11 -10.55 3.02 1.51
CA GLY A 11 -10.37 2.92 0.06
C GLY A 11 -11.64 2.58 -0.73
N VAL A 12 -12.84 2.86 -0.17
CA VAL A 12 -14.11 2.56 -0.85
C VAL A 12 -14.25 3.48 -2.07
N PRO A 13 -14.39 2.93 -3.31
CA PRO A 13 -14.58 3.75 -4.50
C PRO A 13 -15.84 4.62 -4.41
N ASP A 14 -15.79 5.84 -4.96
CA ASP A 14 -16.91 6.79 -4.90
C ASP A 14 -18.18 6.26 -5.56
N GLN A 15 -18.05 5.48 -6.63
CA GLN A 15 -19.18 4.83 -7.27
C GLN A 15 -19.89 3.87 -6.29
N ILE A 16 -19.14 3.07 -5.54
CA ILE A 16 -19.69 2.15 -4.54
C ILE A 16 -20.32 2.91 -3.37
N LYS A 17 -19.70 4.03 -2.92
CA LYS A 17 -20.30 4.89 -1.89
C LYS A 17 -21.69 5.40 -2.31
N LYS A 18 -21.81 5.85 -3.57
CA LYS A 18 -23.08 6.34 -4.14
C LYS A 18 -24.12 5.21 -4.23
N GLU A 19 -23.77 4.08 -4.79
CA GLU A 19 -24.68 2.93 -4.95
C GLU A 19 -25.20 2.42 -3.60
N VAL A 20 -24.32 2.27 -2.61
CA VAL A 20 -24.71 1.84 -1.26
C VAL A 20 -25.61 2.88 -0.59
N PHE A 21 -25.31 4.17 -0.77
CA PHE A 21 -26.14 5.23 -0.20
C PHE A 21 -27.53 5.30 -0.85
N GLU A 22 -27.66 5.20 -2.18
CA GLU A 22 -28.96 5.17 -2.86
C GLU A 22 -29.76 3.94 -2.45
N HIS A 23 -29.14 2.76 -2.40
CA HIS A 23 -29.80 1.55 -1.91
C HIS A 23 -30.28 1.71 -0.45
N TYR A 24 -29.48 2.35 0.41
CA TYR A 24 -29.88 2.64 1.79
C TYR A 24 -31.08 3.57 1.84
N MET A 25 -31.11 4.66 1.04
CA MET A 25 -32.25 5.56 0.94
C MET A 25 -33.53 4.84 0.49
N ASP A 26 -33.44 3.97 -0.53
CA ASP A 26 -34.58 3.18 -1.02
C ASP A 26 -35.15 2.28 0.09
N LYS A 27 -34.27 1.65 0.88
CA LYS A 27 -34.70 0.84 2.02
C LYS A 27 -35.36 1.66 3.11
N VAL A 28 -34.81 2.81 3.45
CA VAL A 28 -35.41 3.72 4.45
C VAL A 28 -36.78 4.20 3.96
N GLN A 29 -36.90 4.60 2.69
CA GLN A 29 -38.15 5.07 2.10
C GLN A 29 -39.24 3.99 2.07
N SER A 30 -38.87 2.71 1.98
CA SER A 30 -39.83 1.61 2.08
C SER A 30 -40.39 1.43 3.49
N LEU A 31 -39.78 2.00 4.50
CA LEU A 31 -40.18 1.89 5.92
C LEU A 31 -40.86 3.18 6.43
N VAL A 32 -40.35 4.34 5.98
CA VAL A 32 -40.79 5.65 6.45
C VAL A 32 -40.76 6.63 5.29
N ALA A 33 -41.77 7.49 5.19
CA ALA A 33 -41.76 8.57 4.20
C ALA A 33 -40.65 9.55 4.50
N ILE A 34 -39.76 9.79 3.55
CA ILE A 34 -38.63 10.72 3.64
C ILE A 34 -38.64 11.70 2.46
N ASP A 35 -38.21 12.91 2.72
CA ASP A 35 -37.75 13.83 1.69
C ASP A 35 -36.32 13.44 1.32
N ARG A 36 -36.10 12.91 0.11
CA ARG A 36 -34.81 12.37 -0.32
C ARG A 36 -33.72 13.43 -0.38
N ASP A 37 -34.05 14.66 -0.77
CA ASP A 37 -33.06 15.73 -0.88
C ASP A 37 -32.64 16.23 0.49
N PHE A 38 -33.58 16.44 1.39
CA PHE A 38 -33.27 16.77 2.78
C PHE A 38 -32.48 15.64 3.46
N PHE A 39 -32.86 14.39 3.23
CA PHE A 39 -32.15 13.23 3.79
C PHE A 39 -30.69 13.14 3.28
N ARG A 40 -30.48 13.42 1.99
CA ARG A 40 -29.13 13.46 1.38
C ARG A 40 -28.29 14.58 1.99
N ASP A 41 -28.84 15.78 2.13
CA ASP A 41 -28.12 16.91 2.72
C ASP A 41 -27.72 16.60 4.18
N MET A 42 -28.63 16.03 4.96
CA MET A 42 -28.35 15.57 6.32
C MET A 42 -27.29 14.48 6.37
N TYR A 43 -27.35 13.50 5.44
CA TYR A 43 -26.34 12.45 5.35
C TYR A 43 -24.94 13.00 5.14
N TYR A 44 -24.75 13.94 4.21
CA TYR A 44 -23.43 14.57 4.00
C TYR A 44 -23.00 15.42 5.20
N GLY A 45 -23.91 16.00 5.96
CA GLY A 45 -23.63 16.63 7.24
C GLY A 45 -23.04 15.63 8.25
N TYR A 46 -23.60 14.41 8.36
CA TYR A 46 -23.04 13.33 9.19
C TYR A 46 -21.69 12.83 8.66
N VAL A 47 -21.51 12.76 7.34
CA VAL A 47 -20.21 12.44 6.73
C VAL A 47 -19.17 13.47 7.14
N LEU A 48 -19.47 14.77 7.09
CA LEU A 48 -18.57 15.82 7.54
C LEU A 48 -18.17 15.64 9.00
N ILE A 49 -19.16 15.46 9.89
CA ILE A 49 -18.89 15.22 11.33
C ILE A 49 -17.93 14.03 11.48
N ARG A 50 -18.14 12.95 10.74
CA ARG A 50 -17.28 11.76 10.81
C ARG A 50 -15.86 12.05 10.32
N CYS A 51 -15.71 12.79 9.22
CA CYS A 51 -14.40 13.20 8.71
C CYS A 51 -13.68 14.11 9.72
N LEU A 52 -14.36 15.07 10.33
CA LEU A 52 -13.79 15.95 11.36
C LEU A 52 -13.36 15.18 12.62
N GLN A 53 -14.16 14.22 13.08
CA GLN A 53 -13.79 13.35 14.20
C GLN A 53 -12.53 12.54 13.88
N THR A 54 -12.46 11.98 12.69
CA THR A 54 -11.31 11.19 12.23
C THR A 54 -10.06 12.06 12.13
N LEU A 55 -10.17 13.23 11.48
CA LEU A 55 -9.08 14.18 11.34
C LEU A 55 -8.58 14.67 12.69
N GLY A 56 -9.50 15.03 13.61
CA GLY A 56 -9.14 15.46 14.96
C GLY A 56 -8.43 14.35 15.75
N ALA A 57 -8.89 13.10 15.64
CA ALA A 57 -8.22 11.96 16.28
C ALA A 57 -6.82 11.73 15.69
N TYR A 58 -6.66 11.83 14.36
CA TYR A 58 -5.38 11.66 13.70
C TYR A 58 -4.42 12.81 14.02
N GLY A 59 -4.91 14.05 13.99
CA GLY A 59 -4.13 15.23 14.38
C GLY A 59 -3.65 15.14 15.82
N PHE A 60 -4.55 14.87 16.77
CA PHE A 60 -4.17 14.77 18.18
C PHE A 60 -3.16 13.64 18.41
N ARG A 61 -3.48 12.41 17.96
CA ARG A 61 -2.61 11.26 18.20
C ARG A 61 -1.34 11.28 17.37
N GLY A 62 -1.38 11.84 16.15
CA GLY A 62 -0.22 11.95 15.27
C GLY A 62 0.71 13.08 15.69
N LEU A 63 0.22 14.31 15.74
CA LEU A 63 1.03 15.50 15.98
C LEU A 63 1.38 15.70 17.47
N TYR A 64 0.40 15.50 18.36
CA TYR A 64 0.61 15.71 19.80
C TYR A 64 1.18 14.49 20.51
N GLU A 65 0.55 13.30 20.37
CA GLU A 65 1.06 12.04 20.95
C GLU A 65 2.23 11.42 20.16
N ARG A 66 2.56 11.99 18.99
CA ARG A 66 3.65 11.57 18.09
C ARG A 66 3.56 10.11 17.64
N ARG A 67 2.35 9.59 17.46
CA ARG A 67 2.10 8.23 16.98
C ARG A 67 2.10 8.21 15.46
N GLU A 68 3.12 7.63 14.88
CA GLU A 68 3.39 7.68 13.44
C GLU A 68 2.26 7.18 12.53
N HIS A 69 1.63 6.06 12.88
CA HIS A 69 0.54 5.51 12.07
C HIS A 69 -0.68 6.45 11.96
N PHE A 70 -0.85 7.40 12.90
CA PHE A 70 -1.84 8.45 12.79
C PHE A 70 -1.37 9.60 11.90
N LEU A 71 -0.07 9.96 11.94
CA LEU A 71 0.50 10.96 11.02
C LEU A 71 0.31 10.53 9.57
N THR A 72 0.71 9.31 9.22
CA THR A 72 0.52 8.74 7.87
C THR A 72 -0.94 8.61 7.46
N SER A 73 -1.88 8.79 8.38
CA SER A 73 -3.32 8.73 8.09
C SER A 73 -3.95 10.10 7.82
N ILE A 74 -3.26 11.20 8.17
CA ILE A 74 -3.76 12.58 8.00
C ILE A 74 -4.04 12.88 6.52
N PRO A 75 -3.15 12.61 5.54
CA PRO A 75 -3.41 12.91 4.14
C PRO A 75 -4.67 12.22 3.61
N PHE A 76 -4.93 10.98 4.02
CA PHE A 76 -6.16 10.26 3.63
C PHE A 76 -7.42 10.92 4.19
N ALA A 77 -7.36 11.46 5.41
CA ALA A 77 -8.49 12.18 6.01
C ALA A 77 -8.73 13.54 5.34
N ILE A 78 -7.66 14.26 4.95
CA ILE A 78 -7.73 15.51 4.21
C ILE A 78 -8.34 15.27 2.82
N ASN A 79 -7.87 14.27 2.10
CA ASN A 79 -8.42 13.90 0.78
C ASN A 79 -9.92 13.56 0.85
N GLN A 80 -10.38 12.90 1.90
CA GLN A 80 -11.81 12.65 2.09
C GLN A 80 -12.60 13.95 2.31
N ILE A 81 -12.05 14.92 3.03
CA ILE A 81 -12.67 16.23 3.21
C ILE A 81 -12.77 16.94 1.87
N GLU A 82 -11.70 16.98 1.09
CA GLU A 82 -11.67 17.56 -0.25
C GLU A 82 -12.80 16.99 -1.13
N GLN A 83 -12.95 15.66 -1.17
CA GLN A 83 -13.97 14.97 -1.97
C GLN A 83 -15.41 15.38 -1.60
N ILE A 84 -15.67 15.71 -0.34
CA ILE A 84 -17.03 15.99 0.14
C ILE A 84 -17.36 17.49 0.22
N LEU A 85 -16.37 18.38 0.25
CA LEU A 85 -16.60 19.83 0.44
C LEU A 85 -17.66 20.41 -0.49
N GLY A 86 -17.62 20.03 -1.78
CA GLY A 86 -18.60 20.46 -2.78
C GLY A 86 -20.01 19.84 -2.65
N MET A 87 -20.17 18.82 -1.81
CA MET A 87 -21.43 18.07 -1.64
C MET A 87 -22.20 18.50 -0.38
N ILE A 88 -21.53 19.24 0.51
CA ILE A 88 -22.10 19.57 1.83
C ILE A 88 -23.02 20.75 1.76
N LYS A 89 -24.27 20.54 2.18
CA LYS A 89 -25.27 21.62 2.39
C LYS A 89 -25.75 21.50 3.83
N LEU A 90 -25.37 22.48 4.65
CA LEU A 90 -25.80 22.52 6.04
C LEU A 90 -26.97 23.49 6.23
N PRO A 91 -27.89 23.20 7.16
CA PRO A 91 -29.00 24.11 7.51
C PRO A 91 -28.50 25.36 8.22
N VAL A 92 -27.24 25.38 8.64
CA VAL A 92 -26.57 26.54 9.30
C VAL A 92 -25.35 26.95 8.50
N LYS A 93 -25.08 28.27 8.51
CA LYS A 93 -23.88 28.83 7.85
C LYS A 93 -22.68 28.73 8.79
N LEU A 94 -21.62 28.07 8.37
CA LEU A 94 -20.35 27.91 9.11
C LEU A 94 -19.18 28.40 8.24
N PRO A 95 -19.13 29.69 7.81
CA PRO A 95 -18.16 30.15 6.82
C PRO A 95 -16.70 29.93 7.29
N GLU A 96 -16.41 30.17 8.56
CA GLU A 96 -15.05 30.00 9.09
C GLU A 96 -14.62 28.53 9.11
N LEU A 97 -15.52 27.60 9.41
CA LEU A 97 -15.22 26.17 9.32
C LEU A 97 -14.86 25.77 7.90
N PHE A 98 -15.65 26.16 6.91
CA PHE A 98 -15.38 25.85 5.52
C PHE A 98 -14.08 26.49 5.04
N ARG A 99 -13.82 27.73 5.40
CA ARG A 99 -12.54 28.39 5.11
C ARG A 99 -11.35 27.65 5.71
N CYS A 100 -11.46 27.19 6.96
CA CYS A 100 -10.40 26.40 7.58
C CYS A 100 -10.17 25.06 6.86
N LEU A 101 -11.25 24.39 6.41
CA LEU A 101 -11.14 23.14 5.68
C LEU A 101 -10.53 23.33 4.28
N GLU A 102 -10.88 24.40 3.59
CA GLU A 102 -10.28 24.78 2.30
C GLU A 102 -8.77 25.04 2.45
N LEU A 103 -8.37 25.84 3.44
CA LEU A 103 -6.96 26.08 3.75
C LEU A 103 -6.21 24.81 4.12
N LEU A 104 -6.86 23.88 4.82
CA LEU A 104 -6.26 22.60 5.18
C LEU A 104 -6.03 21.71 3.95
N VAL A 105 -6.99 21.69 3.02
CA VAL A 105 -6.88 20.94 1.74
C VAL A 105 -5.78 21.51 0.85
N GLU A 106 -5.64 22.85 0.81
CA GLU A 106 -4.62 23.55 0.03
C GLU A 106 -3.22 23.50 0.69
N SER A 107 -3.11 23.04 1.94
CA SER A 107 -1.85 23.05 2.69
C SER A 107 -0.91 21.94 2.23
N GLU A 108 0.30 22.32 1.84
CA GLU A 108 1.40 21.38 1.53
C GLU A 108 2.05 20.78 2.79
N GLU A 109 1.69 21.26 4.01
CA GLU A 109 2.32 20.86 5.27
C GLU A 109 2.21 19.35 5.55
N PHE A 110 1.13 18.73 5.06
CA PHE A 110 0.86 17.30 5.25
C PHE A 110 1.19 16.44 4.02
N GLU A 111 1.69 17.06 2.96
CA GLU A 111 2.18 16.33 1.79
C GLU A 111 3.35 15.44 2.17
N GLY A 112 3.26 14.18 1.77
CA GLY A 112 4.32 13.20 2.03
C GLY A 112 4.27 12.52 3.40
N PHE A 113 3.33 12.87 4.29
CA PHE A 113 3.14 12.12 5.54
C PHE A 113 2.72 10.67 5.28
N ASP A 114 2.02 10.40 4.19
CA ASP A 114 1.69 9.07 3.69
C ASP A 114 2.91 8.34 3.09
N LYS A 115 3.94 9.11 2.74
CA LYS A 115 5.19 8.65 2.13
C LYS A 115 6.37 8.74 3.11
N LYS A 116 6.13 8.69 4.43
CA LYS A 116 7.22 8.82 5.39
C LYS A 116 8.30 7.78 5.10
N LYS A 117 9.45 8.26 4.67
CA LYS A 117 10.64 7.43 4.49
C LYS A 117 11.30 7.22 5.85
N TYR A 118 11.38 5.98 6.28
CA TYR A 118 12.06 5.59 7.52
C TYR A 118 13.57 5.48 7.29
N THR A 119 14.17 6.57 6.81
CA THR A 119 15.61 6.62 6.49
C THR A 119 16.51 6.41 7.71
N ASP A 120 16.01 6.76 8.90
CA ASP A 120 16.76 6.64 10.16
C ASP A 120 16.38 5.37 10.96
N SER A 121 15.54 4.50 10.39
CA SER A 121 15.20 3.23 11.02
C SER A 121 16.40 2.27 10.99
N PRO A 122 16.64 1.48 12.06
CA PRO A 122 17.65 0.42 12.06
C PRO A 122 17.28 -0.73 11.11
N LEU A 123 16.01 -0.82 10.66
CA LEU A 123 15.52 -1.92 9.85
C LEU A 123 16.21 -2.03 8.50
N THR A 124 16.87 -3.13 8.29
CA THR A 124 17.39 -3.57 6.99
C THR A 124 16.54 -4.72 6.47
N VAL A 125 15.94 -4.53 5.28
CA VAL A 125 15.21 -5.61 4.60
C VAL A 125 16.17 -6.30 3.63
N LYS A 126 16.51 -7.57 3.93
CA LYS A 126 17.38 -8.41 3.12
C LYS A 126 16.54 -9.18 2.12
N ILE A 127 16.63 -8.78 0.85
CA ILE A 127 15.86 -9.40 -0.24
C ILE A 127 16.80 -10.25 -1.07
N SER A 128 16.42 -11.50 -1.33
CA SER A 128 17.23 -12.35 -2.20
C SER A 128 16.43 -13.06 -3.27
N SER A 129 17.07 -13.36 -4.41
CA SER A 129 16.58 -14.33 -5.37
C SER A 129 17.49 -15.56 -5.40
N PHE A 130 16.88 -16.74 -5.43
CA PHE A 130 17.61 -18.03 -5.36
C PHE A 130 17.02 -19.09 -6.31
N SER A 131 17.77 -20.18 -6.49
CA SER A 131 17.38 -21.36 -7.25
C SER A 131 17.05 -22.52 -6.34
N TYR A 132 15.82 -23.06 -6.43
CA TYR A 132 15.46 -24.29 -5.72
C TYR A 132 16.32 -25.51 -6.15
N LYS A 133 16.80 -25.53 -7.41
CA LYS A 133 17.58 -26.66 -7.92
C LYS A 133 19.08 -26.57 -7.65
N LYS A 134 19.63 -25.36 -7.44
CA LYS A 134 21.07 -25.16 -7.35
C LYS A 134 21.54 -24.75 -5.98
N THR A 135 20.99 -23.64 -5.45
CA THR A 135 21.43 -23.07 -4.19
C THR A 135 20.55 -23.42 -3.01
N GLY A 136 19.28 -23.73 -3.27
CA GLY A 136 18.29 -23.90 -2.21
C GLY A 136 17.95 -22.57 -1.51
N TYR A 137 17.20 -22.67 -0.46
CA TYR A 137 16.79 -21.56 0.39
C TYR A 137 18.00 -20.97 1.15
N PRO A 138 18.21 -19.66 1.09
CA PRO A 138 19.29 -19.02 1.83
C PRO A 138 19.06 -19.10 3.34
N ALA A 139 20.12 -19.44 4.09
CA ALA A 139 20.07 -19.45 5.55
C ALA A 139 20.03 -18.03 6.11
N ASP A 140 19.29 -17.85 7.20
CA ASP A 140 19.37 -16.64 7.99
C ASP A 140 20.68 -16.62 8.80
N THR A 141 21.40 -15.51 8.71
CA THR A 141 22.66 -15.30 9.43
C THR A 141 22.50 -14.35 10.64
N THR A 142 21.27 -13.98 10.99
CA THR A 142 20.97 -12.99 12.04
C THR A 142 20.51 -13.61 13.36
N ASP A 143 20.40 -14.93 13.45
CA ASP A 143 19.78 -15.70 14.56
C ASP A 143 18.32 -15.34 14.86
N ASN A 144 17.65 -14.57 13.95
CA ASN A 144 16.25 -14.17 14.11
C ASN A 144 15.25 -15.16 13.49
N GLY A 145 15.72 -16.26 12.91
CA GLY A 145 14.88 -17.34 12.40
C GLY A 145 14.33 -17.14 10.98
N GLY A 146 14.84 -16.19 10.21
CA GLY A 146 14.51 -16.00 8.79
C GLY A 146 13.39 -15.00 8.53
N GLY A 147 12.45 -15.33 7.64
CA GLY A 147 11.41 -14.44 7.18
C GLY A 147 10.55 -15.09 6.10
N PHE A 148 10.20 -14.31 5.07
CA PHE A 148 9.36 -14.81 3.99
C PHE A 148 10.14 -15.58 2.94
N VAL A 149 9.52 -16.63 2.41
CA VAL A 149 9.99 -17.37 1.23
C VAL A 149 8.83 -17.48 0.24
N PHE A 150 8.97 -16.88 -0.92
CA PHE A 150 7.98 -16.90 -1.97
C PHE A 150 8.41 -17.76 -3.13
N ASP A 151 7.55 -18.71 -3.51
CA ASP A 151 7.80 -19.62 -4.62
C ASP A 151 7.21 -19.04 -5.91
N CYS A 152 8.08 -18.64 -6.85
CA CYS A 152 7.68 -18.12 -8.16
C CYS A 152 7.52 -19.21 -9.24
N ARG A 153 7.58 -20.53 -8.89
CA ARG A 153 7.60 -21.59 -9.90
C ARG A 153 6.26 -21.83 -10.59
N PHE A 154 5.14 -21.44 -9.97
CA PHE A 154 3.82 -21.54 -10.59
C PHE A 154 3.63 -20.55 -11.76
N ILE A 155 4.34 -19.41 -11.74
CA ILE A 155 4.32 -18.41 -12.82
C ILE A 155 4.99 -18.98 -14.06
N GLU A 156 4.49 -18.65 -15.24
CA GLU A 156 5.06 -19.14 -16.50
C GLU A 156 6.55 -18.83 -16.61
N ASN A 157 7.31 -19.82 -17.13
CA ASN A 157 8.78 -19.78 -17.11
C ASN A 157 9.36 -19.28 -18.42
N PRO A 158 9.91 -18.05 -18.49
CA PRO A 158 10.59 -17.57 -19.71
C PRO A 158 11.71 -18.51 -20.19
N GLY A 159 12.41 -19.15 -19.26
CA GLY A 159 13.53 -20.06 -19.60
C GLY A 159 13.14 -21.33 -20.39
N ARG A 160 11.86 -21.54 -20.71
CA ARG A 160 11.41 -22.57 -21.68
C ARG A 160 11.63 -22.15 -23.14
N TYR A 161 11.76 -20.86 -23.39
CA TYR A 161 11.88 -20.28 -24.74
C TYR A 161 13.35 -19.91 -25.02
N GLU A 162 13.83 -20.26 -26.18
CA GLU A 162 15.27 -20.08 -26.56
C GLU A 162 15.71 -18.62 -26.47
N GLU A 163 14.84 -17.70 -26.88
CA GLU A 163 15.12 -16.25 -26.88
C GLU A 163 15.40 -15.68 -25.49
N TYR A 164 14.87 -16.30 -24.41
CA TYR A 164 15.05 -15.80 -23.04
C TYR A 164 16.12 -16.56 -22.23
N LYS A 165 16.64 -17.68 -22.72
CA LYS A 165 17.57 -18.53 -21.95
C LYS A 165 18.83 -17.83 -21.47
N LYS A 166 19.32 -16.86 -22.23
CA LYS A 166 20.53 -16.10 -21.91
C LYS A 166 20.24 -14.79 -21.17
N LEU A 167 18.97 -14.41 -21.06
CA LEU A 167 18.51 -13.20 -20.43
C LEU A 167 18.20 -13.44 -18.94
N THR A 168 18.01 -12.37 -18.20
CA THR A 168 17.67 -12.36 -16.77
C THR A 168 16.30 -11.73 -16.51
N GLY A 169 15.82 -11.74 -15.28
CA GLY A 169 14.61 -11.02 -14.88
C GLY A 169 14.72 -9.48 -14.95
N ARG A 170 15.89 -8.95 -15.28
CA ARG A 170 16.16 -7.51 -15.47
C ARG A 170 16.11 -7.06 -16.91
N ASP A 171 16.20 -8.01 -17.85
CA ASP A 171 16.18 -7.71 -19.27
C ASP A 171 14.77 -7.40 -19.76
N LYS A 172 14.63 -6.32 -20.54
CA LYS A 172 13.34 -5.82 -21.02
C LYS A 172 12.44 -6.88 -21.66
N PRO A 173 12.93 -7.79 -22.56
CA PRO A 173 12.07 -8.82 -23.14
C PRO A 173 11.49 -9.80 -22.13
N VAL A 174 12.27 -10.14 -21.07
CA VAL A 174 11.81 -11.01 -19.99
C VAL A 174 10.80 -10.31 -19.11
N ILE A 175 10.99 -9.01 -18.83
CA ILE A 175 10.04 -8.18 -18.09
C ILE A 175 8.70 -8.11 -18.82
N GLU A 176 8.71 -7.86 -20.12
CA GLU A 176 7.51 -7.80 -20.96
C GLU A 176 6.77 -9.16 -20.98
N PHE A 177 7.51 -10.27 -21.10
CA PHE A 177 6.95 -11.61 -20.99
C PHE A 177 6.27 -11.85 -19.64
N LEU A 178 6.94 -11.53 -18.53
CA LEU A 178 6.41 -11.76 -17.18
C LEU A 178 5.17 -10.91 -16.86
N LYS A 179 5.00 -9.77 -17.53
CA LYS A 179 3.82 -8.92 -17.38
C LYS A 179 2.66 -9.29 -18.31
N SER A 180 2.90 -10.07 -19.35
CA SER A 180 1.96 -10.24 -20.46
C SER A 180 0.63 -10.87 -20.08
N ASN A 181 0.60 -11.77 -19.09
CA ASN A 181 -0.60 -12.50 -18.65
C ASN A 181 -1.14 -12.07 -17.28
N GLY A 182 -0.51 -11.10 -16.63
CA GLY A 182 -0.93 -10.56 -15.32
C GLY A 182 -0.67 -11.46 -14.11
N GLU A 183 -0.19 -12.70 -14.27
CA GLU A 183 0.08 -13.62 -13.14
C GLU A 183 1.15 -13.07 -12.20
N MET A 184 2.22 -12.53 -12.75
CA MET A 184 3.31 -11.93 -11.99
C MET A 184 2.84 -10.70 -11.22
N ASP A 185 2.03 -9.84 -11.83
CA ASP A 185 1.53 -8.62 -11.21
C ASP A 185 0.56 -8.97 -10.05
N ALA A 186 -0.35 -9.93 -10.24
CA ALA A 186 -1.25 -10.41 -9.21
C ALA A 186 -0.48 -11.05 -8.03
N PHE A 187 0.56 -11.84 -8.31
CA PHE A 187 1.44 -12.40 -7.30
C PHE A 187 2.12 -11.32 -6.49
N LEU A 188 2.73 -10.31 -7.16
CA LEU A 188 3.44 -9.23 -6.50
C LEU A 188 2.51 -8.37 -5.62
N GLN A 189 1.29 -8.10 -6.05
CA GLN A 189 0.31 -7.38 -5.21
C GLN A 189 0.05 -8.09 -3.88
N ASN A 190 -0.11 -9.42 -3.90
CA ASN A 190 -0.28 -10.21 -2.68
C ASN A 190 0.97 -10.19 -1.80
N VAL A 191 2.15 -10.33 -2.42
CA VAL A 191 3.45 -10.25 -1.72
C VAL A 191 3.60 -8.89 -1.04
N PHE A 192 3.36 -7.79 -1.76
CA PHE A 192 3.44 -6.44 -1.21
C PHE A 192 2.50 -6.28 -0.01
N GLY A 193 1.25 -6.75 -0.11
CA GLY A 193 0.28 -6.68 0.99
C GLY A 193 0.73 -7.41 2.26
N MET A 194 1.42 -8.55 2.13
CA MET A 194 1.95 -9.30 3.28
C MET A 194 3.22 -8.66 3.85
N VAL A 195 4.17 -8.31 2.97
CA VAL A 195 5.47 -7.77 3.39
C VAL A 195 5.32 -6.37 3.98
N ASP A 196 4.46 -5.53 3.42
CA ASP A 196 4.16 -4.21 3.96
C ASP A 196 3.72 -4.27 5.43
N LYS A 197 2.81 -5.19 5.75
CA LYS A 197 2.36 -5.38 7.15
C LYS A 197 3.50 -5.80 8.08
N ALA A 198 4.41 -6.63 7.60
CA ALA A 198 5.58 -7.04 8.38
C ALA A 198 6.55 -5.86 8.56
N VAL A 199 6.84 -5.11 7.50
CA VAL A 199 7.70 -3.93 7.56
C VAL A 199 7.13 -2.89 8.52
N GLU A 200 5.83 -2.57 8.43
CA GLU A 200 5.15 -1.64 9.34
C GLU A 200 5.29 -2.08 10.80
N ASN A 201 5.02 -3.35 11.09
CA ASN A 201 5.16 -3.90 12.44
C ASN A 201 6.61 -3.89 12.95
N TYR A 202 7.59 -4.20 12.07
CA TYR A 202 9.00 -4.21 12.43
C TYR A 202 9.53 -2.80 12.69
N LEU A 203 9.07 -1.81 11.93
CA LEU A 203 9.37 -0.39 12.15
C LEU A 203 8.80 0.10 13.49
N GLU A 204 7.56 -0.25 13.81
CA GLU A 204 6.92 0.10 15.10
C GLU A 204 7.66 -0.52 16.30
N ARG A 205 8.23 -1.71 16.12
CA ARG A 205 8.92 -2.46 17.18
C ARG A 205 10.44 -2.24 17.19
N ASN A 206 10.97 -1.37 16.32
CA ASN A 206 12.40 -1.11 16.14
C ASN A 206 13.23 -2.37 15.89
N PHE A 207 12.71 -3.31 15.08
CA PHE A 207 13.46 -4.47 14.67
C PHE A 207 14.53 -4.08 13.62
N GLU A 208 15.64 -4.81 13.60
CA GLU A 208 16.80 -4.46 12.78
C GLU A 208 16.89 -5.25 11.47
N SER A 209 16.21 -6.39 11.36
CA SER A 209 16.32 -7.26 10.20
C SER A 209 15.01 -7.95 9.81
N LEU A 210 14.68 -7.90 8.52
CA LEU A 210 13.63 -8.70 7.89
C LEU A 210 14.20 -9.36 6.65
N MET A 211 14.01 -10.67 6.51
CA MET A 211 14.47 -11.45 5.38
C MET A 211 13.31 -11.79 4.44
N VAL A 212 13.46 -11.55 3.13
CA VAL A 212 12.45 -11.89 2.11
C VAL A 212 13.11 -12.53 0.91
N ASN A 213 12.74 -13.76 0.60
CA ASN A 213 13.41 -14.58 -0.41
C ASN A 213 12.45 -15.00 -1.51
N PHE A 214 12.89 -14.88 -2.76
CA PHE A 214 12.14 -15.33 -3.93
C PHE A 214 12.86 -16.51 -4.59
N GLY A 215 12.17 -17.64 -4.69
CA GLY A 215 12.71 -18.85 -5.30
C GLY A 215 12.05 -19.15 -6.65
N CYS A 216 12.87 -19.50 -7.66
CA CYS A 216 12.36 -20.15 -8.87
C CYS A 216 13.25 -21.33 -9.25
N THR A 217 12.94 -22.03 -10.35
CA THR A 217 13.68 -23.23 -10.75
C THR A 217 15.18 -22.98 -10.94
N GLY A 218 15.52 -21.91 -11.68
CA GLY A 218 16.90 -21.59 -12.06
C GLY A 218 17.49 -20.35 -11.38
N GLY A 219 16.72 -19.59 -10.59
CA GLY A 219 17.19 -18.37 -9.93
C GLY A 219 17.56 -17.22 -10.90
N GLN A 220 17.02 -17.22 -12.15
CA GLN A 220 17.50 -16.34 -13.22
C GLN A 220 16.47 -15.32 -13.71
N HIS A 221 15.19 -15.68 -13.80
CA HIS A 221 14.15 -14.82 -14.40
C HIS A 221 13.12 -14.35 -13.36
N ARG A 222 12.14 -15.22 -13.00
CA ARG A 222 10.98 -14.89 -12.17
C ARG A 222 11.35 -14.38 -10.79
N SER A 223 12.24 -15.08 -10.09
CA SER A 223 12.69 -14.70 -8.75
C SER A 223 13.51 -13.41 -8.74
N VAL A 224 14.33 -13.18 -9.78
CA VAL A 224 15.11 -11.95 -9.94
C VAL A 224 14.17 -10.77 -10.12
N TYR A 225 13.24 -10.87 -11.08
CA TYR A 225 12.26 -9.82 -11.32
C TYR A 225 11.42 -9.51 -10.07
N ALA A 226 10.91 -10.54 -9.39
CA ALA A 226 10.10 -10.35 -8.18
C ALA A 226 10.88 -9.68 -7.04
N ALA A 227 12.14 -10.06 -6.83
CA ALA A 227 13.01 -9.45 -5.82
C ALA A 227 13.28 -7.96 -6.12
N ASP A 228 13.56 -7.62 -7.39
CA ASP A 228 13.75 -6.23 -7.82
C ASP A 228 12.48 -5.38 -7.62
N GLN A 229 11.29 -5.93 -7.93
CA GLN A 229 10.04 -5.19 -7.76
C GLN A 229 9.74 -4.92 -6.28
N LEU A 230 9.96 -5.91 -5.40
CA LEU A 230 9.79 -5.69 -3.95
C LEU A 230 10.80 -4.66 -3.42
N ALA A 231 12.05 -4.74 -3.85
CA ALA A 231 13.08 -3.80 -3.43
C ALA A 231 12.71 -2.34 -3.77
N ARG A 232 12.22 -2.10 -4.99
CA ARG A 232 11.72 -0.78 -5.40
C ARG A 232 10.50 -0.37 -4.58
N HIS A 233 9.51 -1.24 -4.44
CA HIS A 233 8.29 -0.98 -3.69
C HIS A 233 8.60 -0.52 -2.26
N LEU A 234 9.44 -1.25 -1.53
CA LEU A 234 9.78 -0.92 -0.14
C LEU A 234 10.64 0.35 -0.03
N LYS A 235 11.56 0.54 -0.97
CA LYS A 235 12.38 1.75 -1.03
C LYS A 235 11.53 3.00 -1.28
N ASP A 236 10.59 2.91 -2.21
CA ASP A 236 9.73 4.04 -2.57
C ASP A 236 8.70 4.34 -1.48
N LYS A 237 8.13 3.30 -0.88
CA LYS A 237 7.06 3.44 0.12
C LYS A 237 7.60 3.80 1.51
N TYR A 238 8.63 3.12 1.98
CA TYR A 238 9.12 3.26 3.36
C TYR A 238 10.47 3.95 3.47
N GLY A 239 11.30 3.90 2.42
CA GLY A 239 12.66 4.41 2.45
C GLY A 239 13.60 3.63 3.38
N VAL A 240 13.24 2.40 3.79
CA VAL A 240 14.07 1.51 4.60
C VAL A 240 15.32 1.07 3.85
N LYS A 241 16.35 0.69 4.61
CA LYS A 241 17.56 0.12 4.04
C LYS A 241 17.26 -1.23 3.38
N ILE A 242 17.67 -1.38 2.12
CA ILE A 242 17.49 -2.61 1.34
C ILE A 242 18.86 -3.21 1.03
N GLU A 243 19.01 -4.50 1.33
CA GLU A 243 20.12 -5.33 0.87
C GLU A 243 19.56 -6.35 -0.14
N LEU A 244 19.84 -6.12 -1.43
CA LEU A 244 19.32 -6.95 -2.52
C LEU A 244 20.44 -7.82 -3.09
N THR A 245 20.24 -9.14 -3.11
CA THR A 245 21.21 -10.15 -3.57
C THR A 245 20.58 -11.10 -4.57
N HIS A 246 21.21 -11.28 -5.71
CA HIS A 246 20.81 -12.29 -6.72
C HIS A 246 21.82 -13.43 -6.74
N ILE A 247 21.60 -14.45 -5.91
CA ILE A 247 22.58 -15.50 -5.59
C ILE A 247 23.11 -16.23 -6.85
N GLU A 248 22.25 -16.52 -7.82
CA GLU A 248 22.69 -17.20 -9.05
C GLU A 248 23.38 -16.27 -10.03
N GLN A 249 23.10 -14.97 -10.01
CA GLN A 249 23.77 -14.00 -10.87
C GLN A 249 25.17 -13.65 -10.34
N GLU A 250 25.29 -13.43 -9.04
CA GLU A 250 26.60 -13.19 -8.41
C GLU A 250 27.58 -14.33 -8.65
N LYS A 251 27.12 -15.60 -8.54
CA LYS A 251 27.95 -16.77 -8.84
C LYS A 251 28.43 -16.84 -10.28
N LYS A 252 27.70 -16.20 -11.22
CA LYS A 252 28.02 -16.21 -12.64
C LYS A 252 28.79 -14.95 -13.08
N ASN A 253 29.09 -14.03 -12.14
CA ASN A 253 29.64 -12.70 -12.45
C ASN A 253 28.85 -11.97 -13.52
N TRP A 254 27.53 -12.05 -13.47
CA TRP A 254 26.67 -11.31 -14.42
C TRP A 254 26.63 -9.84 -13.97
N GLU A 255 27.44 -9.02 -14.64
CA GLU A 255 27.35 -7.56 -14.55
C GLU A 255 26.07 -7.11 -15.28
N ASN A 256 25.31 -6.24 -14.64
CA ASN A 256 24.12 -5.60 -15.23
C ASN A 256 24.41 -4.14 -15.52
#